data_f8525eccd1b186182ead09069dcc977e
#
_entry.id   f8525eccd1b186182ead09069dcc977e
#
_cell.length_a   1.000
_cell.length_b   1.000
_cell.length_c   1.000
_cell.angle_alpha   90.00
_cell.angle_beta   90.00
_cell.angle_gamma   90.00
#
_symmetry.space_group_name_H-M   'P 1'
#
loop_
_entity.id
_entity.type
_entity.pdbx_description
1 polymer ?
#
loop_
_entity_poly.entity_id
_entity_poly.type
_entity_poly.pdbx_seq_one_letter_code
_entity_poly.pdbx_strand_id
1 'polypeptide(L)'
;MRKALLIGIDDYPNDPLDGCVNDAVAVENTIEKHGDGSPNFAVQRKDNIATSGELRTSIDELFAGDADVALLYFSGHGFFDSTGGYLVTPDHQKGDAGLSMDVILNIANNSKIK
;
A
#
# COMPACT_ATOMS: atom_id res chain seq x y z
N MET A 1 11.44 -16.07 -1.52
CA MET A 1 11.35 -14.78 -0.81
C MET A 1 9.92 -14.29 -0.80
N ARG A 2 9.47 -13.79 0.32
CA ARG A 2 8.18 -13.12 0.47
C ARG A 2 8.44 -11.64 0.75
N LYS A 3 7.77 -10.75 0.02
CA LYS A 3 7.96 -9.31 0.21
C LYS A 3 6.64 -8.60 0.43
N ALA A 4 6.67 -7.51 1.18
CA ALA A 4 5.49 -6.73 1.52
C ALA A 4 5.77 -5.24 1.43
N LEU A 5 4.78 -4.51 0.95
CA LEU A 5 4.75 -3.05 1.00
C LEU A 5 3.60 -2.65 1.93
N LEU A 6 3.94 -1.95 3.00
CA LEU A 6 2.98 -1.51 4.00
C LEU A 6 2.90 0.01 3.96
N ILE A 7 1.70 0.53 3.75
CA ILE A 7 1.48 1.96 3.60
C ILE A 7 0.45 2.41 4.63
N GLY A 8 0.82 3.44 5.42
CA GLY A 8 -0.08 4.11 6.33
C GLY A 8 -0.05 5.60 6.04
N ILE A 9 -1.22 6.21 5.87
CA ILE A 9 -1.34 7.64 5.59
C ILE A 9 -2.31 8.26 6.59
N ASP A 10 -1.78 9.17 7.42
CA ASP A 10 -2.56 9.97 8.36
C ASP A 10 -2.66 11.44 7.94
N ASP A 11 -1.67 11.95 7.21
CA ASP A 11 -1.49 13.38 6.92
C ASP A 11 -2.31 13.83 5.71
N TYR A 12 -3.65 13.77 5.82
CA TYR A 12 -4.55 14.35 4.83
C TYR A 12 -4.85 15.81 5.18
N PRO A 13 -4.73 16.76 4.22
CA PRO A 13 -4.83 18.19 4.54
C PRO A 13 -6.13 18.64 5.22
N ASN A 14 -7.27 18.07 4.80
CA ASN A 14 -8.58 18.51 5.30
C ASN A 14 -9.26 17.48 6.19
N ASP A 15 -8.72 16.29 6.29
CA ASP A 15 -9.38 15.19 6.99
C ASP A 15 -8.31 14.21 7.50
N PRO A 16 -7.46 14.67 8.44
CA PRO A 16 -6.37 13.82 8.93
C PRO A 16 -6.88 12.61 9.71
N LEU A 17 -6.09 11.56 9.68
CA LEU A 17 -6.30 10.36 10.48
C LEU A 17 -5.19 10.25 11.52
N ASP A 18 -5.32 9.35 12.48
CA ASP A 18 -4.34 9.23 13.56
C ASP A 18 -3.94 7.80 13.93
N GLY A 19 -4.40 6.82 13.16
CA GLY A 19 -4.12 5.42 13.46
C GLY A 19 -3.53 4.62 12.31
N CYS A 20 -3.41 5.22 11.12
CA CYS A 20 -3.06 4.45 9.92
C CYS A 20 -1.58 4.07 9.90
N VAL A 21 -0.69 4.98 10.27
CA VAL A 21 0.74 4.66 10.39
C VAL A 21 0.96 3.63 11.49
N ASN A 22 0.29 3.78 12.64
CA ASN A 22 0.37 2.80 13.72
C ASN A 22 -0.12 1.42 13.27
N ASP A 23 -1.17 1.35 12.47
CA ASP A 23 -1.65 0.08 11.90
C ASP A 23 -0.58 -0.57 11.02
N ALA A 24 0.07 0.21 10.18
CA ALA A 24 1.14 -0.30 9.32
C ALA A 24 2.32 -0.82 10.15
N VAL A 25 2.69 -0.12 11.21
CA VAL A 25 3.73 -0.57 12.16
C VAL A 25 3.35 -1.90 12.79
N ALA A 26 2.10 -2.04 13.21
CA ALA A 26 1.63 -3.28 13.84
C ALA A 26 1.69 -4.46 12.87
N VAL A 27 1.31 -4.25 11.60
CA VAL A 27 1.40 -5.29 10.56
C VAL A 27 2.86 -5.66 10.32
N GLU A 28 3.75 -4.69 10.21
CA GLU A 28 5.19 -4.93 10.04
C GLU A 28 5.73 -5.83 11.16
N ASN A 29 5.44 -5.47 12.41
CA ASN A 29 5.89 -6.24 13.57
C ASN A 29 5.35 -7.67 13.57
N THR A 30 4.19 -7.88 12.97
CA THR A 30 3.55 -9.20 12.91
C THR A 30 4.16 -10.09 11.83
N ILE A 31 4.49 -9.54 10.64
CA ILE A 31 4.84 -10.35 9.48
C ILE A 31 6.33 -10.41 9.16
N GLU A 32 7.16 -9.53 9.75
CA GLU A 32 8.59 -9.51 9.40
C GLU A 32 9.33 -10.76 9.90
N LYS A 33 8.81 -11.43 10.91
CA LYS A 33 9.41 -12.64 11.49
C LYS A 33 8.36 -13.70 11.76
N HIS A 34 8.80 -14.96 11.70
CA HIS A 34 8.00 -16.07 12.18
C HIS A 34 7.97 -16.07 13.73
N GLY A 35 7.08 -16.87 14.31
CA GLY A 35 6.95 -16.97 15.76
C GLY A 35 8.22 -17.41 16.48
N ASP A 36 9.13 -18.09 15.79
CA ASP A 36 10.43 -18.51 16.34
C ASP A 36 11.53 -17.45 16.16
N GLY A 37 11.18 -16.28 15.62
CA GLY A 37 12.13 -15.18 15.37
C GLY A 37 12.88 -15.24 14.07
N SER A 38 12.70 -16.28 13.25
CA SER A 38 13.35 -16.37 11.93
C SER A 38 12.70 -15.40 10.94
N PRO A 39 13.46 -14.91 9.93
CA PRO A 39 12.92 -13.97 8.95
C PRO A 39 11.75 -14.55 8.17
N ASN A 40 10.72 -13.72 7.93
CA ASN A 40 9.56 -14.07 7.15
C ASN A 40 9.45 -13.11 5.94
N PHE A 41 8.59 -12.08 6.02
CA PHE A 41 8.48 -11.11 4.93
C PHE A 41 9.63 -10.10 4.96
N ALA A 42 10.18 -9.80 3.78
CA ALA A 42 11.01 -8.61 3.60
C ALA A 42 10.05 -7.42 3.48
N VAL A 43 9.98 -6.59 4.51
CA VAL A 43 9.00 -5.53 4.62
C VAL A 43 9.60 -4.19 4.21
N GLN A 44 8.88 -3.46 3.35
CA GLN A 44 9.12 -2.04 3.11
C GLN A 44 7.89 -1.29 3.62
N ARG A 45 8.07 -0.42 4.62
CA ARG A 45 6.99 0.41 5.13
C ARG A 45 7.21 1.85 4.68
N LYS A 46 6.15 2.47 4.16
CA LYS A 46 6.17 3.88 3.76
C LYS A 46 5.05 4.61 4.48
N ASP A 47 5.44 5.57 5.31
CA ASP A 47 4.52 6.37 6.11
C ASP A 47 4.22 7.69 5.38
N ASN A 48 2.94 8.07 5.34
CA ASN A 48 2.52 9.38 4.85
C ASN A 48 2.97 9.69 3.42
N ILE A 49 2.82 8.73 2.51
CA ILE A 49 3.00 8.99 1.09
C ILE A 49 2.10 10.16 0.70
N ALA A 50 2.66 11.15 0.00
CA ALA A 50 1.98 12.41 -0.28
C ALA A 50 1.23 12.42 -1.61
N THR A 51 1.62 11.62 -2.60
CA THR A 51 1.08 11.68 -3.95
C THR A 51 0.68 10.31 -4.48
N SER A 52 -0.31 10.32 -5.38
CA SER A 52 -0.72 9.08 -6.06
C SER A 52 0.39 8.53 -6.97
N GLY A 53 1.22 9.40 -7.53
CA GLY A 53 2.37 8.98 -8.34
C GLY A 53 3.39 8.20 -7.53
N GLU A 54 3.71 8.66 -6.34
CA GLU A 54 4.62 7.94 -5.43
C GLU A 54 4.01 6.60 -4.99
N LEU A 55 2.73 6.59 -4.69
CA LEU A 55 2.01 5.36 -4.34
C LEU A 55 2.09 4.36 -5.48
N ARG A 56 1.81 4.79 -6.70
CA ARG A 56 1.87 3.92 -7.87
C ARG A 56 3.27 3.36 -8.11
N THR A 57 4.29 4.21 -8.03
CA THR A 57 5.69 3.78 -8.20
C THR A 57 6.06 2.71 -7.16
N SER A 58 5.66 2.92 -5.92
CA SER A 58 5.94 1.95 -4.85
C SER A 58 5.25 0.61 -5.09
N ILE A 59 4.03 0.63 -5.62
CA ILE A 59 3.29 -0.58 -5.95
C ILE A 59 3.92 -1.29 -7.16
N ASP A 60 4.33 -0.53 -8.18
CA ASP A 60 5.04 -1.09 -9.34
C ASP A 60 6.31 -1.83 -8.88
N GLU A 61 7.07 -1.23 -7.96
CA GLU A 61 8.28 -1.84 -7.42
C GLU A 61 7.99 -3.10 -6.62
N LEU A 62 6.89 -3.12 -5.86
CA LEU A 62 6.49 -4.30 -5.10
C LEU A 62 6.27 -5.50 -6.02
N PHE A 63 5.59 -5.30 -7.13
CA PHE A 63 5.21 -6.38 -8.05
C PHE A 63 6.25 -6.63 -9.13
N ALA A 64 7.37 -5.90 -9.14
CA ALA A 64 8.46 -6.13 -10.07
C ALA A 64 9.37 -7.25 -9.56
N GLY A 65 10.08 -7.89 -10.51
CA GLY A 65 11.07 -8.91 -10.18
C GLY A 65 10.46 -10.23 -9.73
N ASP A 66 11.23 -11.00 -8.98
CA ASP A 66 10.86 -12.34 -8.54
C ASP A 66 10.60 -12.38 -7.04
N ALA A 67 9.53 -13.04 -6.66
CA ALA A 67 9.25 -13.40 -5.28
C ALA A 67 8.20 -14.51 -5.29
N ASP A 68 8.07 -15.22 -4.18
CA ASP A 68 7.03 -16.24 -4.04
C ASP A 68 5.69 -15.60 -3.69
N VAL A 69 5.73 -14.53 -2.89
CA VAL A 69 4.55 -13.79 -2.44
C VAL A 69 4.87 -12.31 -2.42
N ALA A 70 3.94 -11.50 -2.89
CA ALA A 70 3.97 -10.04 -2.71
C ALA A 70 2.67 -9.62 -2.04
N LEU A 71 2.78 -8.90 -0.93
CA LEU A 71 1.66 -8.42 -0.14
C LEU A 71 1.63 -6.90 -0.15
N LEU A 72 0.49 -6.33 -0.52
CA LEU A 72 0.23 -4.90 -0.39
C LEU A 72 -0.77 -4.68 0.74
N TYR A 73 -0.40 -3.84 1.70
CA TYR A 73 -1.26 -3.39 2.78
C TYR A 73 -1.37 -1.87 2.72
N PHE A 74 -2.59 -1.36 2.85
CA PHE A 74 -2.85 0.07 2.86
C PHE A 74 -3.83 0.41 3.98
N SER A 75 -3.47 1.41 4.79
CA SER A 75 -4.34 2.01 5.79
C SER A 75 -4.38 3.52 5.56
N GLY A 76 -5.56 4.04 5.25
CA GLY A 76 -5.79 5.44 4.92
C GLY A 76 -7.22 5.63 4.45
N HIS A 77 -7.51 6.77 3.82
CA HIS A 77 -8.84 7.01 3.26
C HIS A 77 -9.05 6.19 1.99
N GLY A 78 -10.28 5.72 1.81
CA GLY A 78 -10.76 5.11 0.59
C GLY A 78 -11.90 5.91 0.01
N PHE A 79 -12.09 5.80 -1.31
CA PHE A 79 -13.19 6.44 -2.02
C PHE A 79 -13.79 5.45 -3.00
N PHE A 80 -15.10 5.50 -3.15
CA PHE A 80 -15.83 4.60 -4.03
C PHE A 80 -16.87 5.40 -4.81
N ASP A 81 -16.91 5.21 -6.13
CA ASP A 81 -17.94 5.80 -6.99
C ASP A 81 -18.36 4.82 -8.09
N SER A 82 -19.07 5.30 -9.12
CA SER A 82 -19.55 4.47 -10.22
C SER A 82 -18.39 3.87 -11.07
N THR A 83 -17.19 4.40 -10.96
CA THR A 83 -16.01 3.90 -11.68
C THR A 83 -15.17 2.93 -10.84
N GLY A 84 -15.53 2.68 -9.59
CA GLY A 84 -14.88 1.71 -8.71
C GLY A 84 -14.30 2.32 -7.46
N GLY A 85 -13.35 1.60 -6.84
CA GLY A 85 -12.69 2.02 -5.61
C GLY A 85 -11.34 2.66 -5.85
N TYR A 86 -10.92 3.51 -4.92
CA TYR A 86 -9.66 4.24 -4.99
C TYR A 86 -8.99 4.24 -3.62
N LEU A 87 -7.66 4.14 -3.61
CA LEU A 87 -6.85 4.47 -2.44
C LEU A 87 -6.55 5.98 -2.51
N VAL A 88 -7.02 6.71 -1.50
CA VAL A 88 -6.92 8.18 -1.48
C VAL A 88 -5.55 8.60 -0.99
N THR A 89 -4.90 9.52 -1.72
CA THR A 89 -3.64 10.13 -1.32
C THR A 89 -3.87 11.60 -0.95
N PRO A 90 -2.97 12.21 -0.15
CA PRO A 90 -3.15 13.61 0.28
C PRO A 90 -3.28 14.63 -0.85
N ASP A 91 -2.77 14.33 -2.04
CA ASP A 91 -2.89 15.19 -3.22
C ASP A 91 -4.21 15.04 -3.98
N HIS A 92 -5.18 14.30 -3.41
CA HIS A 92 -6.47 14.11 -4.06
C HIS A 92 -7.19 15.43 -4.31
N GLN A 93 -7.97 15.46 -5.36
CA GLN A 93 -8.79 16.62 -5.72
C GLN A 93 -10.04 16.17 -6.45
N LYS A 94 -10.97 17.09 -6.71
CA LYS A 94 -12.19 16.78 -7.45
C LYS A 94 -11.84 16.19 -8.81
N GLY A 95 -12.38 15.01 -9.10
CA GLY A 95 -12.10 14.29 -10.34
C GLY A 95 -10.84 13.44 -10.32
N ASP A 96 -10.06 13.50 -9.23
CA ASP A 96 -8.85 12.70 -9.05
C ASP A 96 -8.75 12.32 -7.58
N ALA A 97 -9.44 11.24 -7.21
CA ALA A 97 -9.54 10.81 -5.82
C ALA A 97 -8.27 10.11 -5.31
N GLY A 98 -7.41 9.62 -6.20
CA GLY A 98 -6.23 8.87 -5.82
C GLY A 98 -5.94 7.75 -6.80
N LEU A 99 -5.39 6.64 -6.31
CA LEU A 99 -5.01 5.51 -7.16
C LEU A 99 -6.15 4.50 -7.25
N SER A 100 -6.59 4.23 -8.49
CA SER A 100 -7.67 3.28 -8.76
C SER A 100 -7.29 1.86 -8.38
N MET A 101 -8.22 1.14 -7.75
CA MET A 101 -8.04 -0.29 -7.45
C MET A 101 -7.89 -1.12 -8.73
N ASP A 102 -8.53 -0.72 -9.84
CA ASP A 102 -8.36 -1.41 -11.12
C ASP A 102 -6.92 -1.33 -11.62
N VAL A 103 -6.26 -0.19 -11.45
CA VAL A 103 -4.85 -0.03 -11.81
C VAL A 103 -3.99 -0.98 -10.97
N ILE A 104 -4.25 -1.06 -9.67
CA ILE A 104 -3.50 -1.93 -8.76
C ILE A 104 -3.69 -3.40 -9.16
N LEU A 105 -4.91 -3.80 -9.43
CA LEU A 105 -5.21 -5.17 -9.85
C LEU A 105 -4.52 -5.51 -11.19
N ASN A 106 -4.49 -4.58 -12.13
CA ASN A 106 -3.81 -4.78 -13.40
C ASN A 106 -2.30 -4.96 -13.19
N ILE A 107 -1.69 -4.16 -12.32
CA ILE A 107 -0.26 -4.29 -11.99
C ILE A 107 0.01 -5.67 -11.40
N ALA A 108 -0.82 -6.09 -10.43
CA ALA A 108 -0.65 -7.39 -9.77
C ALA A 108 -0.85 -8.55 -10.76
N ASN A 109 -1.88 -8.47 -11.62
CA ASN A 109 -2.18 -9.53 -12.57
C ASN A 109 -1.13 -9.68 -13.67
N ASN A 110 -0.40 -8.61 -13.99
CA ASN A 110 0.66 -8.65 -14.98
C ASN A 110 2.03 -8.98 -14.37
N SER A 111 2.10 -9.15 -13.06
CA SER A 111 3.32 -9.51 -12.36
C SER A 111 3.66 -10.99 -12.57
N LYS A 112 4.95 -11.31 -12.53
CA LYS A 112 5.43 -12.70 -12.53
C LYS A 112 5.27 -13.38 -11.16
N ILE A 113 4.99 -12.60 -10.14
CA ILE A 113 4.77 -13.12 -8.78
C ILE A 113 3.41 -13.81 -8.73
N LYS A 114 3.38 -15.01 -8.20
CA LYS A 114 2.17 -15.85 -8.16
C LYS A 114 1.34 -15.57 -6.90
#